data_ddf3e09618c9520b2c8e1ffa9b8b44d1
#
_entry.id   ddf3e09618c9520b2c8e1ffa9b8b44d1
#
_cell.length_a   1.000
_cell.length_b   1.000
_cell.length_c   1.000
_cell.angle_alpha   90.00
_cell.angle_beta   90.00
_cell.angle_gamma   90.00
#
_symmetry.space_group_name_H-M   'P 1'
#
loop_
_entity.id
_entity.type
_entity.pdbx_description
1 polymer ?
#
loop_
_entity_poly.entity_id
_entity_poly.type
_entity_poly.pdbx_seq_one_letter_code
_entity_poly.pdbx_strand_id
1 'polypeptide(L)'
;MTYRYVDKPNILIKFSRLAREEMHHFEQVVAIMVDRNVTYSQLSASRYAAGLKKVVRAEEPGRLIDTLLIGAIIEARSCERFSALVPVLDEKLSSFYSSLLKSEARHFLEYLELAESEASGDEIQERLEILLAEEKQLIESKDRVFRFHSGEPCDNLNSDYL
;
A
#
# COMPACT_ATOMS: atom_id res chain seq x y z
N MET A 1 10.39 9.36 -5.13
CA MET A 1 10.75 9.93 -3.81
C MET A 1 12.26 10.14 -3.66
N THR A 2 13.11 9.17 -3.96
CA THR A 2 14.57 9.22 -3.74
C THR A 2 15.29 10.41 -4.38
N TYR A 3 14.83 10.94 -5.51
CA TYR A 3 15.46 12.11 -6.16
C TYR A 3 14.99 13.48 -5.63
N ARG A 4 13.96 13.50 -4.77
CA ARG A 4 13.41 14.76 -4.26
C ARG A 4 14.05 15.18 -2.94
N TYR A 5 14.36 14.23 -2.06
CA TYR A 5 14.81 14.46 -0.69
C TYR A 5 16.31 14.13 -0.53
N VAL A 6 17.14 14.69 -1.43
CA VAL A 6 18.59 14.42 -1.48
C VAL A 6 19.33 14.89 -0.21
N ASP A 7 18.75 15.82 0.52
CA ASP A 7 19.23 16.36 1.79
C ASP A 7 18.85 15.50 3.01
N LYS A 8 18.06 14.44 2.82
CA LYS A 8 17.55 13.55 3.89
C LYS A 8 18.08 12.11 3.73
N PRO A 9 19.37 11.85 4.03
CA PRO A 9 19.99 10.54 3.76
C PRO A 9 19.31 9.38 4.51
N ASN A 10 18.77 9.61 5.71
CA ASN A 10 18.06 8.58 6.47
C ASN A 10 16.80 8.11 5.73
N ILE A 11 16.02 9.03 5.17
CA ILE A 11 14.83 8.72 4.35
C ILE A 11 15.25 7.94 3.10
N LEU A 12 16.32 8.39 2.41
CA LEU A 12 16.81 7.74 1.20
C LEU A 12 17.24 6.29 1.46
N ILE A 13 17.95 6.05 2.58
CA ILE A 13 18.40 4.70 2.96
C ILE A 13 17.20 3.80 3.26
N LYS A 14 16.24 4.27 4.06
CA LYS A 14 15.03 3.51 4.38
C LYS A 14 14.22 3.18 3.11
N PHE A 15 13.94 4.16 2.26
CA PHE A 15 13.24 3.92 0.99
C PHE A 15 13.97 2.98 0.04
N SER A 16 15.30 3.03 0.00
CA SER A 16 16.08 2.08 -0.79
C SER A 16 15.94 0.64 -0.30
N ARG A 17 15.81 0.42 1.02
CA ARG A 17 15.54 -0.90 1.60
C ARG A 17 14.13 -1.38 1.27
N LEU A 18 13.12 -0.55 1.55
CA LEU A 18 11.73 -0.82 1.22
C LEU A 18 11.58 -1.22 -0.26
N ALA A 19 12.12 -0.42 -1.18
CA ALA A 19 12.04 -0.70 -2.60
C ALA A 19 12.65 -2.06 -2.99
N ARG A 20 13.75 -2.48 -2.36
CA ARG A 20 14.34 -3.81 -2.61
C ARG A 20 13.47 -4.94 -2.07
N GLU A 21 12.86 -4.75 -0.90
CA GLU A 21 11.94 -5.72 -0.32
C GLU A 21 10.70 -5.88 -1.19
N GLU A 22 10.11 -4.76 -1.66
CA GLU A 22 8.96 -4.80 -2.59
C GLU A 22 9.29 -5.49 -3.91
N MET A 23 10.48 -5.24 -4.47
CA MET A 23 10.93 -5.96 -5.67
C MET A 23 11.09 -7.45 -5.42
N HIS A 24 11.56 -7.85 -4.23
CA HIS A 24 11.65 -9.26 -3.85
C HIS A 24 10.25 -9.89 -3.68
N HIS A 25 9.30 -9.18 -3.05
CA HIS A 25 7.90 -9.64 -2.96
C HIS A 25 7.31 -9.84 -4.37
N PHE A 26 7.54 -8.92 -5.28
CA PHE A 26 7.11 -9.04 -6.67
C PHE A 26 7.69 -10.29 -7.35
N GLU A 27 8.99 -10.57 -7.21
CA GLU A 27 9.63 -11.77 -7.74
C GLU A 27 8.98 -13.05 -7.20
N GLN A 28 8.66 -13.09 -5.91
CA GLN A 28 7.99 -14.23 -5.28
C GLN A 28 6.57 -14.43 -5.82
N VAL A 29 5.81 -13.34 -6.00
CA VAL A 29 4.47 -13.40 -6.61
C VAL A 29 4.54 -13.96 -8.03
N VAL A 30 5.46 -13.46 -8.86
CA VAL A 30 5.65 -13.95 -10.24
C VAL A 30 6.01 -15.45 -10.24
N ALA A 31 6.89 -15.89 -9.34
CA ALA A 31 7.24 -17.30 -9.22
C ALA A 31 6.02 -18.17 -8.84
N ILE A 32 5.18 -17.72 -7.93
CA ILE A 32 3.93 -18.42 -7.56
C ILE A 32 2.96 -18.47 -8.75
N MET A 33 2.84 -17.39 -9.52
CA MET A 33 1.99 -17.37 -10.73
C MET A 33 2.47 -18.39 -11.76
N VAL A 34 3.78 -18.46 -12.01
CA VAL A 34 4.38 -19.44 -12.94
C VAL A 34 4.08 -20.87 -12.46
N ASP A 35 4.32 -21.18 -11.21
CA ASP A 35 4.03 -22.50 -10.61
C ASP A 35 2.56 -22.92 -10.74
N ARG A 36 1.66 -21.94 -10.76
CA ARG A 36 0.20 -22.16 -10.84
C ARG A 36 -0.34 -22.04 -12.26
N ASN A 37 0.52 -21.85 -13.27
CA ASN A 37 0.12 -21.60 -14.65
C ASN A 37 -0.84 -20.39 -14.80
N VAL A 38 -0.68 -19.37 -13.96
CA VAL A 38 -1.42 -18.10 -14.04
C VAL A 38 -0.66 -17.15 -14.95
N THR A 39 -1.29 -16.69 -16.02
CA THR A 39 -0.68 -15.72 -16.93
C THR A 39 -0.60 -14.35 -16.29
N TYR A 40 0.60 -13.75 -16.25
CA TYR A 40 0.77 -12.36 -15.88
C TYR A 40 0.34 -11.46 -17.04
N SER A 41 -0.78 -10.76 -16.88
CA SER A 41 -1.33 -9.85 -17.88
C SER A 41 -1.19 -8.40 -17.46
N GLN A 42 -1.25 -7.49 -18.45
CA GLN A 42 -1.24 -6.06 -18.17
C GLN A 42 -2.53 -5.65 -17.42
N LEU A 43 -2.36 -5.05 -16.25
CA LEU A 43 -3.44 -4.54 -15.44
C LEU A 43 -3.45 -3.02 -15.43
N SER A 44 -4.63 -2.41 -15.48
CA SER A 44 -4.78 -0.97 -15.23
C SER A 44 -4.52 -0.65 -13.75
N ALA A 45 -4.00 0.55 -13.48
CA ALA A 45 -3.76 0.98 -12.10
C ALA A 45 -5.06 1.08 -11.30
N SER A 46 -4.99 0.75 -10.01
CA SER A 46 -6.07 1.02 -9.06
C SER A 46 -6.27 2.53 -8.86
N ARG A 47 -7.52 2.96 -8.64
CA ARG A 47 -7.82 4.33 -8.24
C ARG A 47 -7.36 4.67 -6.81
N TYR A 48 -7.09 3.67 -5.98
CA TYR A 48 -6.78 3.82 -4.56
C TYR A 48 -5.59 4.76 -4.28
N ALA A 49 -4.41 4.41 -4.76
CA ALA A 49 -3.22 5.25 -4.54
C ALA A 49 -3.33 6.62 -5.22
N ALA A 50 -3.99 6.69 -6.39
CA ALA A 50 -4.23 7.95 -7.07
C ALA A 50 -5.24 8.84 -6.32
N GLY A 51 -6.24 8.24 -5.68
CA GLY A 51 -7.20 8.91 -4.82
C GLY A 51 -6.52 9.54 -3.61
N LEU A 52 -5.78 8.75 -2.85
CA LEU A 52 -5.01 9.24 -1.70
C LEU A 52 -4.04 10.38 -2.06
N LYS A 53 -3.42 10.32 -3.23
CA LYS A 53 -2.52 11.41 -3.69
C LYS A 53 -3.22 12.75 -3.90
N LYS A 54 -4.53 12.80 -4.11
CA LYS A 54 -5.27 14.06 -4.34
C LYS A 54 -5.33 14.95 -3.10
N VAL A 55 -5.25 14.36 -1.92
CA VAL A 55 -5.32 15.08 -0.63
C VAL A 55 -3.95 15.38 -0.04
N VAL A 56 -2.86 15.02 -0.75
CA VAL A 56 -1.49 15.36 -0.36
C VAL A 56 -1.27 16.86 -0.49
N ARG A 57 -0.74 17.48 0.55
CA ARG A 57 -0.34 18.90 0.52
C ARG A 57 0.69 19.17 -0.57
N ALA A 58 0.59 20.33 -1.20
CA ALA A 58 1.48 20.69 -2.33
C ALA A 58 2.88 21.11 -1.87
N GLU A 59 3.00 21.75 -0.70
CA GLU A 59 4.23 22.37 -0.21
C GLU A 59 4.95 21.51 0.83
N GLU A 60 6.27 21.63 0.87
CA GLU A 60 7.11 21.00 1.91
C GLU A 60 7.05 21.84 3.23
N PRO A 61 7.18 21.22 4.38
CA PRO A 61 7.39 19.78 4.63
C PRO A 61 6.10 18.94 4.54
N GLY A 62 4.94 19.56 4.44
CA GLY A 62 3.64 18.91 4.47
C GLY A 62 3.49 17.80 3.44
N ARG A 63 4.06 17.97 2.23
CA ARG A 63 4.06 16.96 1.18
C ARG A 63 4.79 15.69 1.60
N LEU A 64 5.96 15.82 2.21
CA LEU A 64 6.74 14.68 2.70
C LEU A 64 5.96 13.94 3.78
N ILE A 65 5.46 14.66 4.78
CA ILE A 65 4.69 14.11 5.89
C ILE A 65 3.49 13.32 5.36
N ASP A 66 2.65 13.94 4.53
CA ASP A 66 1.48 13.29 3.95
C ASP A 66 1.84 12.05 3.12
N THR A 67 2.95 12.10 2.37
CA THR A 67 3.41 10.96 1.58
C THR A 67 3.86 9.80 2.47
N LEU A 68 4.50 10.08 3.59
CA LEU A 68 4.89 9.07 4.58
C LEU A 68 3.66 8.46 5.25
N LEU A 69 2.69 9.28 5.67
CA LEU A 69 1.45 8.81 6.26
C LEU A 69 0.61 7.98 5.30
N ILE A 70 0.56 8.34 4.01
CA ILE A 70 -0.10 7.52 2.98
C ILE A 70 0.63 6.18 2.83
N GLY A 71 1.96 6.15 2.86
CA GLY A 71 2.71 4.89 2.90
C GLY A 71 2.26 4.03 4.06
N ALA A 72 2.23 4.56 5.29
CA ALA A 72 1.76 3.84 6.47
C ALA A 72 0.31 3.32 6.30
N ILE A 73 -0.60 4.12 5.77
CA ILE A 73 -2.00 3.72 5.53
C ILE A 73 -2.08 2.55 4.54
N ILE A 74 -1.31 2.58 3.46
CA ILE A 74 -1.26 1.49 2.46
C ILE A 74 -0.78 0.20 3.11
N GLU A 75 0.30 0.25 3.90
CA GLU A 75 0.84 -0.92 4.60
C GLU A 75 -0.15 -1.49 5.64
N ALA A 76 -0.82 -0.61 6.40
CA ALA A 76 -1.86 -1.03 7.34
C ALA A 76 -3.03 -1.71 6.62
N ARG A 77 -3.45 -1.20 5.47
CA ARG A 77 -4.51 -1.81 4.65
C ARG A 77 -4.06 -3.15 4.05
N SER A 78 -2.80 -3.26 3.64
CA SER A 78 -2.21 -4.53 3.20
C SER A 78 -2.23 -5.56 4.32
N CYS A 79 -1.84 -5.18 5.54
CA CYS A 79 -1.89 -6.06 6.71
C CYS A 79 -3.31 -6.59 6.99
N GLU A 80 -4.32 -5.71 6.96
CA GLU A 80 -5.71 -6.11 7.14
C GLU A 80 -6.15 -7.13 6.08
N ARG A 81 -5.89 -6.85 4.80
CA ARG A 81 -6.27 -7.72 3.68
C ARG A 81 -5.54 -9.07 3.72
N PHE A 82 -4.26 -9.08 3.99
CA PHE A 82 -3.49 -10.33 4.12
C PHE A 82 -3.98 -11.15 5.32
N SER A 83 -4.25 -10.50 6.46
CA SER A 83 -4.80 -11.18 7.64
C SER A 83 -6.15 -11.86 7.36
N ALA A 84 -7.01 -11.21 6.57
CA ALA A 84 -8.30 -11.79 6.16
C ALA A 84 -8.15 -12.94 5.15
N LEU A 85 -7.12 -12.91 4.28
CA LEU A 85 -6.88 -13.93 3.27
C LEU A 85 -6.22 -15.19 3.83
N VAL A 86 -5.26 -15.07 4.73
CA VAL A 86 -4.47 -16.19 5.29
C VAL A 86 -5.32 -17.41 5.68
N PRO A 87 -6.44 -17.27 6.40
CA PRO A 87 -7.21 -18.44 6.86
C PRO A 87 -8.02 -19.16 5.76
N VAL A 88 -8.18 -18.54 4.57
CA VAL A 88 -9.01 -19.08 3.48
C VAL A 88 -8.21 -19.54 2.26
N LEU A 89 -6.90 -19.34 2.27
CA LEU A 89 -5.98 -19.73 1.21
C LEU A 89 -5.42 -21.15 1.44
N ASP A 90 -4.94 -21.79 0.38
CA ASP A 90 -4.17 -23.03 0.51
C ASP A 90 -2.85 -22.80 1.26
N GLU A 91 -2.25 -23.88 1.76
CA GLU A 91 -1.07 -23.84 2.63
C GLU A 91 0.10 -23.02 2.05
N LYS A 92 0.37 -23.15 0.75
CA LYS A 92 1.47 -22.43 0.07
C LYS A 92 1.21 -20.91 0.06
N LEU A 93 0.02 -20.50 -0.34
CA LEU A 93 -0.37 -19.07 -0.34
C LEU A 93 -0.54 -18.53 1.07
N SER A 94 -1.13 -19.28 1.98
CA SER A 94 -1.27 -18.90 3.39
C SER A 94 0.08 -18.62 4.04
N SER A 95 1.08 -19.50 3.81
CA SER A 95 2.44 -19.28 4.28
C SER A 95 3.09 -18.04 3.67
N PHE A 96 2.94 -17.84 2.36
CA PHE A 96 3.45 -16.67 1.66
C PHE A 96 2.83 -15.37 2.19
N TYR A 97 1.50 -15.26 2.25
CA TYR A 97 0.82 -14.08 2.76
C TYR A 97 1.07 -13.82 4.25
N SER A 98 1.29 -14.88 5.05
CA SER A 98 1.73 -14.73 6.45
C SER A 98 3.14 -14.12 6.55
N SER A 99 4.02 -14.38 5.60
CA SER A 99 5.34 -13.73 5.55
C SER A 99 5.25 -12.28 5.13
N LEU A 100 4.42 -11.96 4.12
CA LEU A 100 4.14 -10.59 3.71
C LEU A 100 3.55 -9.78 4.85
N LEU A 101 2.55 -10.31 5.58
CA LEU A 101 1.94 -9.63 6.72
C LEU A 101 2.98 -9.13 7.73
N LYS A 102 4.03 -9.92 8.00
CA LYS A 102 5.12 -9.50 8.89
C LYS A 102 5.96 -8.37 8.31
N SER A 103 6.19 -8.39 7.00
CA SER A 103 6.93 -7.33 6.30
C SER A 103 6.15 -6.03 6.29
N GLU A 104 4.88 -6.06 5.89
CA GLU A 104 4.01 -4.88 5.81
C GLU A 104 3.80 -4.24 7.20
N ALA A 105 3.67 -5.06 8.26
CA ALA A 105 3.59 -4.54 9.64
C ALA A 105 4.87 -3.78 10.04
N ARG A 106 6.05 -4.24 9.62
CA ARG A 106 7.31 -3.53 9.84
C ARG A 106 7.39 -2.26 8.99
N HIS A 107 7.02 -2.32 7.71
CA HIS A 107 7.00 -1.17 6.81
C HIS A 107 6.07 -0.07 7.34
N PHE A 108 4.89 -0.44 7.85
CA PHE A 108 3.98 0.48 8.54
C PHE A 108 4.67 1.27 9.65
N LEU A 109 5.37 0.58 10.54
CA LEU A 109 6.11 1.24 11.64
C LEU A 109 7.23 2.13 11.12
N GLU A 110 7.98 1.70 10.11
CA GLU A 110 9.06 2.48 9.50
C GLU A 110 8.54 3.77 8.86
N TYR A 111 7.38 3.75 8.19
CA TYR A 111 6.74 4.95 7.64
C TYR A 111 6.30 5.91 8.74
N LEU A 112 5.71 5.40 9.84
CA LEU A 112 5.31 6.23 10.98
C LEU A 112 6.52 6.88 11.66
N GLU A 113 7.57 6.12 11.95
CA GLU A 113 8.81 6.65 12.53
C GLU A 113 9.40 7.78 11.67
N LEU A 114 9.37 7.63 10.34
CA LEU A 114 9.83 8.67 9.44
C LEU A 114 8.92 9.90 9.49
N ALA A 115 7.60 9.74 9.56
CA ALA A 115 6.66 10.87 9.70
C ALA A 115 6.87 11.60 11.04
N GLU A 116 7.04 10.86 12.14
CA GLU A 116 7.33 11.41 13.48
C GLU A 116 8.64 12.18 13.55
N SER A 117 9.61 11.83 12.71
CA SER A 117 10.86 12.61 12.61
C SER A 117 10.71 13.94 11.87
N GLU A 118 9.61 14.15 11.14
CA GLU A 118 9.38 15.32 10.29
C GLU A 118 8.23 16.23 10.79
N ALA A 119 7.41 15.77 11.74
CA ALA A 119 6.24 16.49 12.23
C ALA A 119 5.96 16.26 13.73
N SER A 120 5.19 17.16 14.35
CA SER A 120 4.67 16.96 15.69
C SER A 120 3.57 15.88 15.72
N GLY A 121 3.36 15.28 16.91
CA GLY A 121 2.29 14.31 17.09
C GLY A 121 0.89 14.88 16.76
N ASP A 122 0.63 16.14 17.13
CA ASP A 122 -0.63 16.80 16.84
C ASP A 122 -0.87 16.97 15.31
N GLU A 123 0.17 17.37 14.57
CA GLU A 123 0.08 17.48 13.11
C GLU A 123 -0.14 16.12 12.45
N ILE A 124 0.55 15.08 12.92
CA ILE A 124 0.37 13.71 12.42
C ILE A 124 -1.07 13.25 12.66
N GLN A 125 -1.62 13.46 13.87
CA GLN A 125 -2.97 13.05 14.20
C GLN A 125 -4.01 13.76 13.31
N GLU A 126 -3.92 15.08 13.18
CA GLU A 126 -4.81 15.87 12.32
C GLU A 126 -4.75 15.37 10.85
N ARG A 127 -3.55 15.11 10.35
CA ARG A 127 -3.39 14.64 8.96
C ARG A 127 -3.89 13.22 8.76
N LEU A 128 -3.68 12.33 9.73
CA LEU A 128 -4.22 10.97 9.67
C LEU A 128 -5.74 10.97 9.60
N GLU A 129 -6.44 11.82 10.36
CA GLU A 129 -7.90 11.92 10.29
C GLU A 129 -8.40 12.26 8.89
N ILE A 130 -7.76 13.23 8.23
CA ILE A 130 -8.10 13.62 6.86
C ILE A 130 -7.80 12.51 5.85
N LEU A 131 -6.62 11.91 5.95
CA LEU A 131 -6.18 10.87 5.02
C LEU A 131 -7.00 9.58 5.16
N LEU A 132 -7.33 9.20 6.40
CA LEU A 132 -8.17 8.03 6.68
C LEU A 132 -9.64 8.24 6.25
N ALA A 133 -10.15 9.47 6.31
CA ALA A 133 -11.48 9.79 5.79
C ALA A 133 -11.54 9.60 4.27
N GLU A 134 -10.52 10.04 3.53
CA GLU A 134 -10.40 9.79 2.08
C GLU A 134 -10.21 8.30 1.78
N GLU A 135 -9.34 7.62 2.52
CA GLU A 135 -9.10 6.19 2.37
C GLU A 135 -10.38 5.38 2.56
N LYS A 136 -11.16 5.69 3.59
CA LYS A 136 -12.46 5.07 3.85
C LYS A 136 -13.40 5.19 2.64
N GLN A 137 -13.50 6.37 2.03
CA GLN A 137 -14.32 6.54 0.83
C GLN A 137 -13.83 5.67 -0.33
N LEU A 138 -12.51 5.53 -0.49
CA LEU A 138 -11.92 4.74 -1.57
C LEU A 138 -12.18 3.25 -1.42
N ILE A 139 -12.15 2.70 -0.19
CA ILE A 139 -12.35 1.27 0.05
C ILE A 139 -13.81 0.86 0.23
N GLU A 140 -14.70 1.78 0.63
CA GLU A 140 -16.13 1.50 0.82
C GLU A 140 -16.96 1.78 -0.45
N SER A 141 -16.51 2.68 -1.33
CA SER A 141 -17.24 2.98 -2.55
C SER A 141 -17.07 1.88 -3.60
N LYS A 142 -18.16 1.59 -4.33
CA LYS A 142 -18.17 0.57 -5.38
C LYS A 142 -17.11 0.83 -6.45
N ASP A 143 -16.50 -0.23 -6.94
CA ASP A 143 -15.47 -0.19 -7.97
C ASP A 143 -15.88 -1.00 -9.21
N ARG A 144 -15.58 -0.48 -10.40
CA ARG A 144 -15.86 -1.19 -11.66
C ARG A 144 -14.88 -2.31 -11.93
N VAL A 145 -13.71 -2.23 -11.33
CA VAL A 145 -12.61 -3.18 -11.58
C VAL A 145 -12.08 -3.64 -10.24
N PHE A 146 -12.13 -4.95 -10.01
CA PHE A 146 -11.55 -5.53 -8.81
C PHE A 146 -10.03 -5.28 -8.77
N ARG A 147 -9.55 -4.77 -7.64
CA ARG A 147 -8.14 -4.58 -7.31
C ARG A 147 -7.95 -4.88 -5.83
N PHE A 148 -6.73 -5.15 -5.42
CA PHE A 148 -6.45 -5.55 -4.03
C PHE A 148 -6.98 -4.55 -2.99
N HIS A 149 -6.87 -3.24 -3.25
CA HIS A 149 -7.42 -2.17 -2.42
C HIS A 149 -8.68 -1.53 -3.02
N SER A 150 -9.42 -2.23 -3.86
CA SER A 150 -10.70 -1.74 -4.35
C SER A 150 -11.79 -1.85 -3.30
N GLY A 151 -12.85 -1.08 -3.47
CA GLY A 151 -14.12 -1.29 -2.81
C GLY A 151 -14.86 -2.51 -3.37
N GLU A 152 -16.10 -2.72 -2.89
CA GLU A 152 -16.96 -3.78 -3.39
C GLU A 152 -17.17 -3.66 -4.90
N PRO A 153 -17.05 -4.76 -5.67
CA PRO A 153 -17.30 -4.73 -7.11
C PRO A 153 -18.73 -4.30 -7.44
N CYS A 154 -18.91 -3.53 -8.51
CA CYS A 154 -20.23 -3.25 -9.04
C CYS A 154 -20.88 -4.52 -9.59
N ASP A 155 -22.23 -4.65 -9.48
CA ASP A 155 -23.01 -5.83 -9.86
C ASP A 155 -22.92 -6.22 -11.36
N ASN A 156 -22.26 -5.43 -12.20
CA ASN A 156 -22.03 -5.65 -13.63
C ASN A 156 -20.54 -5.86 -13.95
N LEU A 157 -19.86 -6.75 -13.23
CA LEU A 157 -18.58 -7.26 -13.70
C LEU A 157 -18.84 -8.11 -14.94
N ASN A 158 -18.58 -7.58 -16.12
CA ASN A 158 -18.48 -8.40 -17.31
C ASN A 158 -17.45 -9.49 -17.05
N SER A 159 -17.81 -10.73 -17.42
CA SER A 159 -16.98 -11.93 -17.31
C SER A 159 -15.64 -11.89 -18.05
N ASP A 160 -15.27 -10.75 -18.60
CA ASP A 160 -14.06 -10.54 -19.42
C ASP A 160 -12.77 -10.38 -18.60
N TYR A 161 -12.84 -10.50 -17.25
CA TYR A 161 -11.70 -10.29 -16.36
C TYR A 161 -11.50 -11.41 -15.31
N LEU A 162 -12.14 -12.58 -15.52
CA LEU A 162 -11.88 -13.80 -14.74
C LEU A 162 -10.96 -14.75 -15.46
#